data_1ba725e2085f4119d77bcd5de3f05b8b
#
_entry.id   1ba725e2085f4119d77bcd5de3f05b8b
#
_cell.length_a   1.000
_cell.length_b   1.000
_cell.length_c   1.000
_cell.angle_alpha   90.00
_cell.angle_beta   90.00
_cell.angle_gamma   90.00
#
_symmetry.space_group_name_H-M   'P 1'
#
loop_
_entity.id
_entity.type
_entity.pdbx_description
1 polymer ?
#
loop_
_entity_poly.entity_id
_entity_poly.type
_entity_poly.pdbx_seq_one_letter_code
_entity_poly.pdbx_strand_id
1 'polypeptide(L)'
;MIDGRELGEDFSFEGGRFYGDMRRGKIVTTSQIPPQRYMDFFRSELALGRDVLFVSMSSGISGSYNSACIAAEELRAEFPDRKLRLVDALGASLGEGLLVVWAVRDRKNGLSVDETADRLLERRYGMCQVFTVDDLRYLKRGGRLSNLAAAVGTVLQIKPLLKGDNEGKIVCFDKLRGRRRAIEAMAEKFNACALPQAGQTIGIAHADCEEDMNYLISLLRRVREGLDIMTVCYEPVTGSHVGPGTLALFFEGSKAFR
;
A
#
# COMPACT_ATOMS: atom_id res chain seq x y z
N MET A 1 -0.37 -14.16 -11.74
CA MET A 1 -0.93 -15.02 -12.82
C MET A 1 -2.16 -14.36 -13.42
N ILE A 2 -2.35 -14.45 -14.72
CA ILE A 2 -3.58 -14.03 -15.43
C ILE A 2 -4.19 -15.28 -16.04
N ASP A 3 -5.44 -15.59 -15.73
CA ASP A 3 -6.16 -16.80 -16.17
C ASP A 3 -5.35 -18.09 -15.99
N GLY A 4 -4.65 -18.20 -14.85
CA GLY A 4 -3.81 -19.35 -14.48
C GLY A 4 -2.43 -19.41 -15.15
N ARG A 5 -2.06 -18.43 -15.97
CA ARG A 5 -0.71 -18.34 -16.57
C ARG A 5 0.15 -17.38 -15.75
N GLU A 6 1.36 -17.82 -15.40
CA GLU A 6 2.34 -16.97 -14.73
C GLU A 6 2.80 -15.85 -15.67
N LEU A 7 3.00 -14.66 -15.11
CA LEU A 7 3.58 -13.54 -15.87
C LEU A 7 5.10 -13.73 -15.87
N GLY A 8 5.69 -13.78 -17.07
CA GLY A 8 7.13 -13.88 -17.26
C GLY A 8 7.87 -12.57 -16.98
N GLU A 9 9.19 -12.62 -17.02
CA GLU A 9 10.05 -11.44 -16.81
C GLU A 9 9.86 -10.35 -17.88
N ASP A 10 9.37 -10.72 -19.05
CA ASP A 10 9.04 -9.86 -20.20
C ASP A 10 7.65 -9.21 -20.09
N PHE A 11 6.91 -9.44 -18.99
CA PHE A 11 5.62 -8.81 -18.78
C PHE A 11 5.78 -7.29 -18.59
N SER A 12 5.27 -6.54 -19.58
CA SER A 12 5.16 -5.08 -19.49
C SER A 12 3.78 -4.68 -18.94
N PHE A 13 3.78 -3.95 -17.83
CA PHE A 13 2.54 -3.43 -17.24
C PHE A 13 2.09 -2.16 -17.95
N GLU A 14 0.86 -2.21 -18.47
CA GLU A 14 0.15 -1.06 -19.00
C GLU A 14 -1.23 -1.04 -18.32
N GLY A 15 -1.49 0.01 -17.52
CA GLY A 15 -2.65 0.07 -16.60
C GLY A 15 -3.99 -0.03 -17.32
N GLY A 16 -4.21 0.73 -18.39
CA GLY A 16 -5.47 0.73 -19.14
C GLY A 16 -5.79 -0.64 -19.71
N ARG A 17 -4.79 -1.33 -20.28
CA ARG A 17 -4.94 -2.69 -20.80
C ARG A 17 -5.23 -3.70 -19.68
N PHE A 18 -4.43 -3.64 -18.60
CA PHE A 18 -4.56 -4.55 -17.47
C PHE A 18 -5.94 -4.47 -16.82
N TYR A 19 -6.37 -3.28 -16.46
CA TYR A 19 -7.67 -3.05 -15.83
C TYR A 19 -8.84 -3.23 -16.81
N GLY A 20 -8.63 -2.91 -18.07
CA GLY A 20 -9.59 -3.23 -19.15
C GLY A 20 -9.86 -4.74 -19.27
N ASP A 21 -8.81 -5.54 -19.18
CA ASP A 21 -8.90 -7.01 -19.15
C ASP A 21 -9.68 -7.51 -17.92
N MET A 22 -9.41 -6.95 -16.75
CA MET A 22 -10.15 -7.29 -15.53
C MET A 22 -11.65 -6.94 -15.61
N ARG A 23 -11.99 -5.78 -16.21
CA ARG A 23 -13.41 -5.40 -16.48
C ARG A 23 -14.10 -6.37 -17.44
N ARG A 24 -13.35 -6.94 -18.38
CA ARG A 24 -13.84 -7.99 -19.31
C ARG A 24 -13.93 -9.37 -18.66
N GLY A 25 -13.59 -9.50 -17.38
CA GLY A 25 -13.74 -10.72 -16.60
C GLY A 25 -12.48 -11.58 -16.49
N LYS A 26 -11.31 -11.14 -16.97
CA LYS A 26 -10.05 -11.86 -16.71
C LYS A 26 -9.77 -11.95 -15.22
N ILE A 27 -9.38 -13.13 -14.77
CA ILE A 27 -9.07 -13.42 -13.38
C ILE A 27 -7.56 -13.26 -13.16
N VAL A 28 -7.21 -12.34 -12.28
CA VAL A 28 -5.82 -12.14 -11.87
C VAL A 28 -5.65 -12.63 -10.43
N THR A 29 -4.62 -13.42 -10.19
CA THR A 29 -4.27 -13.97 -8.88
C THR A 29 -2.80 -13.71 -8.57
N THR A 30 -2.47 -13.66 -7.28
CA THR A 30 -1.12 -13.46 -6.78
C THR A 30 -0.67 -14.66 -5.96
N SER A 31 0.64 -14.85 -5.86
CA SER A 31 1.27 -15.79 -4.94
C SER A 31 2.16 -15.02 -3.95
N GLN A 32 2.34 -15.60 -2.78
CA GLN A 32 3.30 -15.13 -1.80
C GLN A 32 4.73 -15.37 -2.32
N ILE A 33 5.64 -14.45 -2.05
CA ILE A 33 7.08 -14.64 -2.32
C ILE A 33 7.62 -15.65 -1.30
N PRO A 34 8.25 -16.76 -1.74
CA PRO A 34 8.80 -17.77 -0.82
C PRO A 34 10.09 -17.27 -0.14
N PRO A 35 10.45 -17.81 1.05
CA PRO A 35 11.63 -17.41 1.82
C PRO A 35 12.92 -17.47 1.00
N GLN A 36 13.09 -18.48 0.14
CA GLN A 36 14.29 -18.65 -0.68
C GLN A 36 14.55 -17.42 -1.57
N ARG A 37 13.54 -16.82 -2.18
CA ARG A 37 13.70 -15.61 -3.02
C ARG A 37 14.19 -14.41 -2.20
N TYR A 38 13.75 -14.29 -0.96
CA TYR A 38 14.25 -13.26 -0.04
C TYR A 38 15.70 -13.56 0.38
N MET A 39 16.02 -14.82 0.68
CA MET A 39 17.41 -15.22 1.01
C MET A 39 18.38 -14.87 -0.12
N ASP A 40 18.04 -15.23 -1.36
CA ASP A 40 18.88 -14.95 -2.52
C ASP A 40 19.14 -13.46 -2.69
N PHE A 41 18.08 -12.64 -2.58
CA PHE A 41 18.17 -11.20 -2.72
C PHE A 41 18.96 -10.54 -1.58
N PHE A 42 18.61 -10.85 -0.32
CA PHE A 42 19.31 -10.26 0.82
C PHE A 42 20.79 -10.71 0.90
N ARG A 43 21.06 -11.99 0.63
CA ARG A 43 22.42 -12.53 0.61
C ARG A 43 23.30 -11.79 -0.40
N SER A 44 22.78 -11.48 -1.58
CA SER A 44 23.54 -10.77 -2.61
C SER A 44 24.01 -9.40 -2.14
N GLU A 45 23.18 -8.67 -1.37
CA GLU A 45 23.55 -7.36 -0.84
C GLU A 45 24.47 -7.45 0.38
N LEU A 46 24.20 -8.39 1.30
CA LEU A 46 25.01 -8.59 2.50
C LEU A 46 26.43 -9.07 2.16
N ALA A 47 26.57 -9.94 1.16
CA ALA A 47 27.87 -10.42 0.67
C ALA A 47 28.73 -9.31 0.03
N LEU A 48 28.08 -8.24 -0.47
CA LEU A 48 28.78 -7.03 -0.94
C LEU A 48 29.17 -6.08 0.21
N GLY A 49 29.00 -6.50 1.48
CA GLY A 49 29.28 -5.68 2.65
C GLY A 49 28.26 -4.57 2.91
N ARG A 50 27.08 -4.67 2.33
CA ARG A 50 26.01 -3.67 2.50
C ARG A 50 25.06 -4.07 3.61
N ASP A 51 24.63 -3.10 4.40
CA ASP A 51 23.52 -3.28 5.32
C ASP A 51 22.18 -3.10 4.58
N VAL A 52 21.16 -3.85 5.00
CA VAL A 52 19.87 -3.90 4.31
C VAL A 52 18.74 -3.45 5.24
N LEU A 53 17.96 -2.48 4.80
CA LEU A 53 16.65 -2.13 5.36
C LEU A 53 15.57 -2.52 4.36
N PHE A 54 14.77 -3.52 4.72
CA PHE A 54 13.66 -3.98 3.89
C PHE A 54 12.33 -3.48 4.50
N VAL A 55 11.57 -2.73 3.71
CA VAL A 55 10.21 -2.31 4.03
C VAL A 55 9.27 -3.19 3.23
N SER A 56 8.34 -3.84 3.89
CA SER A 56 7.39 -4.79 3.29
C SER A 56 5.97 -4.29 3.38
N MET A 57 5.16 -4.66 2.40
CA MET A 57 3.72 -4.52 2.56
C MET A 57 3.22 -5.25 3.80
N SER A 58 2.04 -4.84 4.27
CA SER A 58 1.43 -5.32 5.52
C SER A 58 1.37 -6.84 5.65
N SER A 59 1.84 -7.35 6.78
CA SER A 59 1.66 -8.74 7.21
C SER A 59 0.18 -9.11 7.43
N GLY A 60 -0.68 -8.12 7.65
CA GLY A 60 -2.13 -8.31 7.80
C GLY A 60 -2.86 -8.68 6.51
N ILE A 61 -2.22 -8.49 5.33
CA ILE A 61 -2.82 -8.79 4.02
C ILE A 61 -1.95 -9.70 3.13
N SER A 62 -0.69 -9.95 3.49
CA SER A 62 0.22 -10.82 2.74
C SER A 62 1.15 -11.58 3.67
N GLY A 63 1.38 -12.86 3.41
CA GLY A 63 2.38 -13.66 4.11
C GLY A 63 3.84 -13.35 3.71
N SER A 64 4.06 -12.46 2.74
CA SER A 64 5.41 -12.14 2.22
C SER A 64 6.35 -11.57 3.28
N TYR A 65 5.84 -10.75 4.22
CA TYR A 65 6.63 -10.27 5.35
C TYR A 65 7.15 -11.42 6.23
N ASN A 66 6.31 -12.40 6.52
CA ASN A 66 6.73 -13.59 7.30
C ASN A 66 7.80 -14.40 6.56
N SER A 67 7.68 -14.56 5.24
CA SER A 67 8.72 -15.19 4.43
C SER A 67 10.05 -14.44 4.51
N ALA A 68 10.01 -13.11 4.49
CA ALA A 68 11.21 -12.28 4.65
C ALA A 68 11.82 -12.41 6.05
N CYS A 69 10.99 -12.55 7.10
CA CYS A 69 11.47 -12.77 8.47
C CYS A 69 12.22 -14.11 8.59
N ILE A 70 11.70 -15.19 8.00
CA ILE A 70 12.35 -16.50 7.98
C ILE A 70 13.73 -16.38 7.30
N ALA A 71 13.78 -15.76 6.11
CA ALA A 71 15.03 -15.54 5.39
C ALA A 71 16.04 -14.72 6.20
N ALA A 72 15.58 -13.66 6.87
CA ALA A 72 16.44 -12.79 7.65
C ALA A 72 17.03 -13.48 8.90
N GLU A 73 16.29 -14.39 9.53
CA GLU A 73 16.77 -15.13 10.70
C GLU A 73 17.97 -16.00 10.33
N GLU A 74 17.91 -16.73 9.21
CA GLU A 74 19.03 -17.54 8.72
C GLU A 74 20.24 -16.67 8.32
N LEU A 75 20.00 -15.58 7.59
CA LEU A 75 21.07 -14.70 7.09
C LEU A 75 21.78 -13.90 8.18
N ARG A 76 21.13 -13.60 9.30
CA ARG A 76 21.81 -12.97 10.46
C ARG A 76 22.88 -13.86 11.07
N ALA A 77 22.70 -15.18 11.03
CA ALA A 77 23.74 -16.13 11.47
C ALA A 77 24.89 -16.22 10.46
N GLU A 78 24.61 -16.11 9.17
CA GLU A 78 25.62 -16.13 8.08
C GLU A 78 26.42 -14.83 8.00
N PHE A 79 25.79 -13.66 8.31
CA PHE A 79 26.41 -12.34 8.23
C PHE A 79 26.31 -11.55 9.55
N PRO A 80 26.97 -11.99 10.64
CA PRO A 80 26.83 -11.39 11.96
C PRO A 80 27.28 -9.93 12.04
N ASP A 81 28.20 -9.52 11.16
CA ASP A 81 28.72 -8.14 11.10
C ASP A 81 27.87 -7.20 10.23
N ARG A 82 26.80 -7.70 9.64
CA ARG A 82 25.91 -6.90 8.78
C ARG A 82 24.57 -6.65 9.43
N LYS A 83 23.96 -5.52 9.09
CA LYS A 83 22.62 -5.17 9.56
C LYS A 83 21.58 -5.58 8.53
N LEU A 84 20.63 -6.40 8.95
CA LEU A 84 19.44 -6.76 8.16
C LEU A 84 18.20 -6.45 8.99
N ARG A 85 17.56 -5.31 8.70
CA ARG A 85 16.37 -4.83 9.40
C ARG A 85 15.15 -4.94 8.48
N LEU A 86 14.06 -5.41 9.03
CA LEU A 86 12.79 -5.56 8.35
C LEU A 86 11.73 -4.71 9.03
N VAL A 87 10.94 -4.00 8.22
CA VAL A 87 9.83 -3.16 8.66
C VAL A 87 8.56 -3.61 7.98
N ASP A 88 7.60 -4.09 8.74
CA ASP A 88 6.22 -4.27 8.29
C ASP A 88 5.57 -2.91 8.19
N ALA A 89 5.23 -2.46 6.97
CA ALA A 89 4.63 -1.14 6.75
C ALA A 89 3.20 -1.02 7.30
N LEU A 90 2.55 -2.13 7.62
CA LEU A 90 1.12 -2.18 7.95
C LEU A 90 0.25 -1.50 6.86
N GLY A 91 0.74 -1.46 5.65
CA GLY A 91 0.14 -0.80 4.48
C GLY A 91 0.53 -1.49 3.19
N ALA A 92 0.03 -0.97 2.08
CA ALA A 92 0.37 -1.43 0.74
C ALA A 92 0.52 -0.25 -0.22
N SER A 93 1.13 -0.47 -1.39
CA SER A 93 1.33 0.54 -2.43
C SER A 93 2.04 1.77 -1.87
N LEU A 94 1.51 2.99 -2.06
CA LEU A 94 2.14 4.20 -1.53
C LEU A 94 2.09 4.31 0.01
N GLY A 95 1.31 3.49 0.72
CA GLY A 95 1.42 3.36 2.17
C GLY A 95 2.75 2.74 2.61
N GLU A 96 3.27 1.79 1.85
CA GLU A 96 4.62 1.24 1.95
C GLU A 96 5.64 2.20 1.31
N GLY A 97 5.35 2.71 0.12
CA GLY A 97 6.23 3.58 -0.66
C GLY A 97 6.63 4.87 0.08
N LEU A 98 5.72 5.50 0.82
CA LEU A 98 6.02 6.69 1.62
C LEU A 98 6.95 6.37 2.80
N LEU A 99 6.85 5.17 3.40
CA LEU A 99 7.83 4.74 4.40
C LEU A 99 9.23 4.62 3.78
N VAL A 100 9.34 4.11 2.55
CA VAL A 100 10.61 4.05 1.82
C VAL A 100 11.14 5.47 1.54
N VAL A 101 10.27 6.41 1.15
CA VAL A 101 10.66 7.83 0.98
C VAL A 101 11.21 8.41 2.29
N TRP A 102 10.59 8.10 3.43
CA TRP A 102 11.10 8.52 4.75
C TRP A 102 12.44 7.86 5.08
N ALA A 103 12.62 6.56 4.80
CA ALA A 103 13.89 5.88 4.99
C ALA A 103 15.03 6.52 4.18
N VAL A 104 14.76 6.87 2.92
CA VAL A 104 15.74 7.55 2.06
C VAL A 104 16.10 8.94 2.61
N ARG A 105 15.13 9.67 3.15
CA ARG A 105 15.38 10.98 3.81
C ARG A 105 16.22 10.81 5.07
N ASP A 106 15.90 9.83 5.92
CA ASP A 106 16.66 9.53 7.14
C ASP A 106 18.11 9.16 6.81
N ARG A 107 18.31 8.29 5.81
CA ARG A 107 19.67 7.97 5.31
C ARG A 107 20.42 9.20 4.80
N LYS A 108 19.78 10.08 4.04
CA LYS A 108 20.39 11.34 3.56
C LYS A 108 20.76 12.27 4.72
N ASN A 109 20.05 12.19 5.84
CA ASN A 109 20.34 12.94 7.06
C ASN A 109 21.37 12.25 7.96
N GLY A 110 21.99 11.15 7.52
CA GLY A 110 23.09 10.47 8.20
C GLY A 110 22.65 9.42 9.24
N LEU A 111 21.34 9.07 9.31
CA LEU A 111 20.89 8.02 10.23
C LEU A 111 21.36 6.65 9.73
N SER A 112 21.73 5.79 10.69
CA SER A 112 22.03 4.38 10.46
C SER A 112 20.81 3.57 10.04
N VAL A 113 21.05 2.34 9.58
CA VAL A 113 19.98 1.38 9.26
C VAL A 113 19.12 1.09 10.49
N ASP A 114 19.74 0.91 11.66
CA ASP A 114 19.02 0.62 12.90
C ASP A 114 18.13 1.81 13.33
N GLU A 115 18.69 3.02 13.40
CA GLU A 115 17.93 4.22 13.75
C GLU A 115 16.79 4.48 12.77
N THR A 116 17.03 4.30 11.46
CA THR A 116 15.99 4.45 10.44
C THR A 116 14.88 3.42 10.63
N ALA A 117 15.23 2.14 10.84
CA ALA A 117 14.25 1.09 11.05
C ALA A 117 13.37 1.36 12.28
N ASP A 118 13.98 1.75 13.41
CA ASP A 118 13.25 2.03 14.66
C ASP A 118 12.30 3.23 14.50
N ARG A 119 12.72 4.29 13.80
CA ARG A 119 11.84 5.42 13.46
C ARG A 119 10.68 5.00 12.57
N LEU A 120 10.91 4.16 11.57
CA LEU A 120 9.82 3.67 10.70
C LEU A 120 8.84 2.79 11.45
N LEU A 121 9.31 1.91 12.34
CA LEU A 121 8.48 1.07 13.18
C LEU A 121 7.54 1.87 14.09
N GLU A 122 7.96 3.06 14.51
CA GLU A 122 7.11 3.98 15.26
C GLU A 122 6.17 4.79 14.35
N ARG A 123 6.71 5.37 13.25
CA ARG A 123 5.95 6.26 12.36
C ARG A 123 4.89 5.55 11.54
N ARG A 124 5.05 4.25 11.24
CA ARG A 124 4.09 3.48 10.44
C ARG A 124 2.65 3.54 10.97
N TYR A 125 2.47 3.71 12.28
CA TYR A 125 1.15 3.89 12.88
C TYR A 125 0.51 5.25 12.56
N GLY A 126 1.29 6.23 12.12
CA GLY A 126 0.82 7.50 11.57
C GLY A 126 0.59 7.49 10.07
N MET A 127 0.90 6.39 9.36
CA MET A 127 0.62 6.27 7.93
C MET A 127 -0.87 6.00 7.71
N CYS A 128 -1.64 7.04 7.50
CA CYS A 128 -3.06 6.98 7.19
C CYS A 128 -3.28 6.54 5.74
N GLN A 129 -4.19 5.58 5.56
CA GLN A 129 -4.57 5.05 4.26
C GLN A 129 -6.09 5.10 4.17
N VAL A 130 -6.63 5.85 3.22
CA VAL A 130 -8.06 5.94 2.96
C VAL A 130 -8.31 5.58 1.52
N PHE A 131 -9.16 4.60 1.26
CA PHE A 131 -9.45 4.22 -0.11
C PHE A 131 -10.90 3.81 -0.31
N THR A 132 -11.34 3.89 -1.56
CA THR A 132 -12.67 3.43 -1.99
C THR A 132 -12.50 2.56 -3.23
N VAL A 133 -13.33 1.54 -3.36
CA VAL A 133 -13.33 0.61 -4.48
C VAL A 133 -14.64 0.72 -5.24
N ASP A 134 -14.62 0.42 -6.53
CA ASP A 134 -15.85 0.33 -7.31
C ASP A 134 -16.60 -0.96 -7.03
N ASP A 135 -15.87 -2.05 -6.83
CA ASP A 135 -16.42 -3.39 -6.69
C ASP A 135 -15.68 -4.19 -5.61
N LEU A 136 -16.35 -4.46 -4.50
CA LEU A 136 -15.82 -5.26 -3.39
C LEU A 136 -15.55 -6.73 -3.74
N ARG A 137 -16.07 -7.22 -4.86
CA ARG A 137 -15.87 -8.62 -5.29
C ARG A 137 -14.38 -8.95 -5.48
N TYR A 138 -13.57 -7.98 -5.91
CA TYR A 138 -12.12 -8.18 -6.05
C TYR A 138 -11.44 -8.45 -4.71
N LEU A 139 -11.68 -7.61 -3.71
CA LEU A 139 -11.15 -7.81 -2.35
C LEU A 139 -11.66 -9.11 -1.71
N LYS A 140 -12.95 -9.42 -1.91
CA LYS A 140 -13.56 -10.67 -1.42
C LYS A 140 -12.91 -11.90 -2.07
N ARG A 141 -12.77 -11.90 -3.40
CA ARG A 141 -12.13 -13.00 -4.15
C ARG A 141 -10.68 -13.20 -3.73
N GLY A 142 -9.97 -12.11 -3.51
CA GLY A 142 -8.59 -12.13 -3.03
C GLY A 142 -8.42 -12.54 -1.57
N GLY A 143 -9.51 -12.65 -0.79
CA GLY A 143 -9.45 -13.01 0.62
C GLY A 143 -8.88 -11.91 1.55
N ARG A 144 -8.74 -10.66 1.06
CA ARG A 144 -8.23 -9.51 1.85
C ARG A 144 -9.34 -8.67 2.46
N LEU A 145 -10.56 -9.19 2.44
CA LEU A 145 -11.73 -8.58 3.04
C LEU A 145 -12.16 -9.41 4.24
N SER A 146 -11.64 -9.13 5.42
CA SER A 146 -12.09 -9.74 6.67
C SER A 146 -13.33 -8.99 7.17
N ASN A 147 -14.40 -9.72 7.52
CA ASN A 147 -15.64 -9.24 8.17
C ASN A 147 -16.55 -8.29 7.37
N LEU A 148 -16.26 -7.94 6.12
CA LEU A 148 -17.09 -7.02 5.34
C LEU A 148 -18.25 -7.68 4.59
N ALA A 149 -18.27 -9.00 4.46
CA ALA A 149 -19.35 -9.71 3.76
C ALA A 149 -20.73 -9.49 4.40
N ALA A 150 -20.77 -9.25 5.71
CA ALA A 150 -22.00 -8.93 6.43
C ALA A 150 -22.40 -7.44 6.36
N ALA A 151 -21.50 -6.56 5.94
CA ALA A 151 -21.65 -5.12 6.07
C ALA A 151 -22.07 -4.40 4.77
N VAL A 152 -21.87 -5.02 3.61
CA VAL A 152 -22.25 -4.46 2.31
C VAL A 152 -23.42 -5.26 1.76
N GLY A 153 -24.62 -4.84 2.12
CA GLY A 153 -25.85 -5.31 1.48
C GLY A 153 -25.88 -4.93 -0.01
N THR A 154 -26.77 -5.56 -0.77
CA THR A 154 -27.01 -5.37 -2.21
C THR A 154 -27.55 -3.98 -2.59
N VAL A 155 -27.26 -2.94 -1.81
CA VAL A 155 -27.76 -1.59 -2.10
C VAL A 155 -26.93 -0.97 -3.22
N LEU A 156 -27.61 -0.68 -4.32
CA LEU A 156 -27.03 -0.05 -5.51
C LEU A 156 -26.35 1.28 -5.17
N GLN A 157 -25.15 1.53 -5.72
CA GLN A 157 -24.37 2.75 -5.58
C GLN A 157 -23.73 3.05 -4.19
N ILE A 158 -23.71 2.10 -3.26
CA ILE A 158 -22.94 2.29 -2.03
C ILE A 158 -21.44 2.10 -2.32
N LYS A 159 -20.65 3.11 -1.99
CA LYS A 159 -19.18 3.09 -2.05
C LYS A 159 -18.63 3.03 -0.63
N PRO A 160 -17.87 1.97 -0.28
CA PRO A 160 -17.24 1.87 1.02
C PRO A 160 -16.05 2.83 1.11
N LEU A 161 -15.81 3.39 2.30
CA LEU A 161 -14.51 3.91 2.68
C LEU A 161 -13.79 2.88 3.54
N LEU A 162 -12.60 2.54 3.09
CA LEU A 162 -11.75 1.50 3.63
C LEU A 162 -10.46 2.11 4.18
N LYS A 163 -9.88 1.49 5.20
CA LYS A 163 -8.58 1.86 5.76
C LYS A 163 -7.80 0.62 6.22
N GLY A 164 -6.51 0.77 6.52
CA GLY A 164 -5.75 -0.20 7.30
C GLY A 164 -6.00 0.02 8.80
N ASP A 165 -6.20 -1.04 9.55
CA ASP A 165 -6.22 -0.99 11.02
C ASP A 165 -4.81 -1.12 11.62
N ASN A 166 -4.71 -1.16 12.96
CA ASN A 166 -3.44 -1.28 13.66
C ASN A 166 -2.69 -2.60 13.43
N GLU A 167 -3.38 -3.62 12.91
CA GLU A 167 -2.80 -4.90 12.49
C GLU A 167 -2.49 -4.93 10.98
N GLY A 168 -2.73 -3.82 10.28
CA GLY A 168 -2.54 -3.71 8.83
C GLY A 168 -3.56 -4.46 7.99
N LYS A 169 -4.71 -4.85 8.58
CA LYS A 169 -5.84 -5.47 7.90
C LYS A 169 -6.76 -4.41 7.31
N ILE A 170 -7.45 -4.75 6.22
CA ILE A 170 -8.41 -3.85 5.59
C ILE A 170 -9.73 -3.89 6.34
N VAL A 171 -10.19 -2.71 6.77
CA VAL A 171 -11.47 -2.52 7.46
C VAL A 171 -12.30 -1.42 6.78
N CYS A 172 -13.62 -1.60 6.76
CA CYS A 172 -14.56 -0.57 6.34
C CYS A 172 -14.92 0.29 7.54
N PHE A 173 -14.77 1.60 7.41
CA PHE A 173 -15.10 2.52 8.48
C PHE A 173 -16.25 3.48 8.14
N ASP A 174 -16.63 3.56 6.84
CA ASP A 174 -17.77 4.37 6.41
C ASP A 174 -18.38 3.82 5.11
N LYS A 175 -19.61 4.22 4.79
CA LYS A 175 -20.35 3.82 3.59
C LYS A 175 -21.12 5.01 3.05
N LEU A 176 -20.83 5.38 1.83
CA LEU A 176 -21.38 6.58 1.21
C LEU A 176 -22.13 6.25 -0.07
N ARG A 177 -23.16 7.00 -0.35
CA ARG A 177 -23.91 6.85 -1.60
C ARG A 177 -23.28 7.72 -2.68
N GLY A 178 -22.85 7.09 -3.75
CA GLY A 178 -22.26 7.75 -4.93
C GLY A 178 -20.74 7.93 -4.85
N ARG A 179 -20.13 7.81 -6.02
CA ARG A 179 -18.67 7.87 -6.20
C ARG A 179 -18.09 9.22 -5.78
N ARG A 180 -18.69 10.31 -6.25
CA ARG A 180 -18.23 11.67 -5.98
C ARG A 180 -18.19 11.97 -4.48
N ARG A 181 -19.24 11.58 -3.75
CA ARG A 181 -19.31 11.77 -2.30
C ARG A 181 -18.24 10.98 -1.55
N ALA A 182 -17.92 9.76 -2.02
CA ALA A 182 -16.82 8.98 -1.45
C ALA A 182 -15.46 9.68 -1.61
N ILE A 183 -15.20 10.28 -2.78
CA ILE A 183 -13.95 11.03 -3.04
C ILE A 183 -13.89 12.30 -2.18
N GLU A 184 -14.99 13.03 -2.04
CA GLU A 184 -15.08 14.20 -1.16
C GLU A 184 -14.78 13.84 0.30
N ALA A 185 -15.33 12.72 0.78
CA ALA A 185 -15.09 12.24 2.13
C ALA A 185 -13.62 11.80 2.36
N MET A 186 -12.90 11.33 1.33
CA MET A 186 -11.46 11.08 1.43
C MET A 186 -10.69 12.37 1.69
N ALA A 187 -11.04 13.47 1.00
CA ALA A 187 -10.44 14.78 1.23
C ALA A 187 -10.82 15.36 2.61
N GLU A 188 -12.06 15.17 3.06
CA GLU A 188 -12.49 15.53 4.41
C GLU A 188 -11.68 14.80 5.49
N LYS A 189 -11.42 13.49 5.30
CA LYS A 189 -10.57 12.70 6.21
C LYS A 189 -9.13 13.19 6.24
N PHE A 190 -8.56 13.53 5.08
CA PHE A 190 -7.26 14.17 5.03
C PHE A 190 -7.24 15.47 5.85
N ASN A 191 -8.21 16.36 5.65
CA ASN A 191 -8.29 17.62 6.37
C ASN A 191 -8.38 17.43 7.89
N ALA A 192 -9.16 16.43 8.33
CA ALA A 192 -9.38 16.16 9.74
C ALA A 192 -8.21 15.45 10.44
N CYS A 193 -7.45 14.64 9.72
CA CYS A 193 -6.50 13.70 10.33
C CYS A 193 -5.03 13.95 9.96
N ALA A 194 -4.74 14.64 8.86
CA ALA A 194 -3.36 14.86 8.42
C ALA A 194 -2.59 15.77 9.39
N LEU A 195 -1.32 15.43 9.64
CA LEU A 195 -0.44 16.29 10.42
C LEU A 195 -0.25 17.66 9.73
N PRO A 196 -0.16 18.76 10.49
CA PRO A 196 -0.10 20.12 9.95
C PRO A 196 1.27 20.48 9.36
N GLN A 197 2.08 19.52 8.95
CA GLN A 197 3.42 19.77 8.40
C GLN A 197 3.35 20.45 7.03
N ALA A 198 4.08 21.56 6.86
CA ALA A 198 4.33 22.12 5.55
C ALA A 198 5.19 21.15 4.70
N GLY A 199 4.87 21.01 3.41
CA GLY A 199 5.66 20.17 2.49
C GLY A 199 5.54 18.66 2.75
N GLN A 200 4.45 18.20 3.39
CA GLN A 200 4.19 16.77 3.51
C GLN A 200 4.04 16.16 2.11
N THR A 201 4.82 15.11 1.83
CA THR A 201 4.57 14.25 0.67
C THR A 201 3.39 13.33 0.96
N ILE A 202 2.37 13.40 0.12
CA ILE A 202 1.21 12.50 0.16
C ILE A 202 1.19 11.62 -1.08
N GLY A 203 0.56 10.46 -0.98
CA GLY A 203 0.44 9.50 -2.07
C GLY A 203 -1.01 9.37 -2.54
N ILE A 204 -1.20 9.27 -3.85
CA ILE A 204 -2.49 8.88 -4.44
C ILE A 204 -2.25 7.73 -5.40
N ALA A 205 -2.93 6.61 -5.19
CA ALA A 205 -2.89 5.48 -6.10
C ALA A 205 -4.28 5.26 -6.73
N HIS A 206 -4.30 4.95 -8.02
CA HIS A 206 -5.54 4.70 -8.76
C HIS A 206 -5.45 3.43 -9.60
N ALA A 207 -6.58 2.78 -9.84
CA ALA A 207 -6.71 1.61 -10.69
C ALA A 207 -7.52 1.98 -11.93
N ASP A 208 -6.88 2.65 -12.89
CA ASP A 208 -7.48 3.11 -14.14
C ASP A 208 -8.73 3.99 -13.94
N CYS A 209 -8.57 5.03 -13.07
CA CYS A 209 -9.58 6.06 -12.79
C CYS A 209 -8.92 7.45 -12.59
N GLU A 210 -8.19 7.91 -13.60
CA GLU A 210 -7.43 9.16 -13.56
C GLU A 210 -8.31 10.40 -13.35
N GLU A 211 -9.53 10.42 -13.88
CA GLU A 211 -10.47 11.52 -13.67
C GLU A 211 -10.81 11.69 -12.19
N ASP A 212 -11.09 10.59 -11.50
CA ASP A 212 -11.34 10.57 -10.06
C ASP A 212 -10.10 11.00 -9.26
N MET A 213 -8.91 10.55 -9.66
CA MET A 213 -7.64 10.97 -9.06
C MET A 213 -7.45 12.48 -9.20
N ASN A 214 -7.65 13.04 -10.40
CA ASN A 214 -7.53 14.48 -10.65
C ASN A 214 -8.57 15.28 -9.85
N TYR A 215 -9.79 14.74 -9.70
CA TYR A 215 -10.81 15.35 -8.86
C TYR A 215 -10.37 15.37 -7.39
N LEU A 216 -9.85 14.26 -6.85
CA LEU A 216 -9.31 14.21 -5.48
C LEU A 216 -8.17 15.22 -5.29
N ILE A 217 -7.22 15.31 -6.24
CA ILE A 217 -6.12 16.29 -6.20
C ILE A 217 -6.67 17.71 -6.11
N SER A 218 -7.70 18.04 -6.91
CA SER A 218 -8.32 19.35 -6.88
C SER A 218 -8.91 19.72 -5.52
N LEU A 219 -9.53 18.75 -4.85
CA LEU A 219 -10.08 18.90 -3.50
C LEU A 219 -8.97 19.10 -2.46
N LEU A 220 -7.92 18.27 -2.51
CA LEU A 220 -6.81 18.32 -1.56
C LEU A 220 -6.06 19.67 -1.64
N ARG A 221 -5.84 20.20 -2.85
CA ARG A 221 -5.20 21.51 -3.05
C ARG A 221 -6.02 22.69 -2.53
N ARG A 222 -7.37 22.55 -2.47
CA ARG A 222 -8.25 23.56 -1.82
C ARG A 222 -8.15 23.52 -0.30
N VAL A 223 -7.90 22.32 0.25
CA VAL A 223 -7.77 22.10 1.71
C VAL A 223 -6.41 22.57 2.22
N ARG A 224 -5.36 22.31 1.45
CA ARG A 224 -3.97 22.65 1.82
C ARG A 224 -3.13 22.97 0.60
N GLU A 225 -2.55 24.15 0.59
CA GLU A 225 -1.58 24.57 -0.42
C GLU A 225 -0.21 23.90 -0.22
N GLY A 226 0.59 23.85 -1.29
CA GLY A 226 1.98 23.38 -1.22
C GLY A 226 2.16 21.88 -0.93
N LEU A 227 1.13 21.05 -1.15
CA LEU A 227 1.24 19.60 -1.03
C LEU A 227 2.16 19.06 -2.13
N ASP A 228 3.14 18.23 -1.71
CA ASP A 228 3.92 17.38 -2.60
C ASP A 228 3.13 16.09 -2.85
N ILE A 229 2.60 15.92 -4.07
CA ILE A 229 1.69 14.82 -4.39
C ILE A 229 2.37 13.83 -5.33
N MET A 230 2.57 12.61 -4.83
CA MET A 230 3.04 11.46 -5.61
C MET A 230 1.83 10.68 -6.11
N THR A 231 1.77 10.40 -7.41
CA THR A 231 0.67 9.62 -8.01
C THR A 231 1.20 8.36 -8.67
N VAL A 232 0.46 7.25 -8.56
CA VAL A 232 0.79 6.00 -9.24
C VAL A 232 -0.48 5.30 -9.74
N CYS A 233 -0.39 4.62 -10.88
CA CYS A 233 -1.33 3.58 -11.23
C CYS A 233 -0.98 2.32 -10.41
N TYR A 234 -1.95 1.71 -9.74
CA TYR A 234 -1.72 0.46 -9.01
C TYR A 234 -1.11 -0.60 -9.92
N GLU A 235 -0.01 -1.17 -9.46
CA GLU A 235 0.65 -2.29 -10.09
C GLU A 235 -0.20 -3.59 -10.02
N PRO A 236 0.12 -4.64 -10.81
CA PRO A 236 -0.74 -5.83 -10.94
C PRO A 236 -1.01 -6.57 -9.63
N VAL A 237 -0.08 -6.57 -8.68
CA VAL A 237 -0.23 -7.32 -7.42
C VAL A 237 -1.34 -6.70 -6.58
N THR A 238 -1.20 -5.43 -6.18
CA THR A 238 -2.22 -4.74 -5.40
C THR A 238 -3.51 -4.55 -6.21
N GLY A 239 -3.36 -4.16 -7.48
CA GLY A 239 -4.48 -3.91 -8.39
C GLY A 239 -5.40 -5.10 -8.59
N SER A 240 -4.87 -6.32 -8.63
CA SER A 240 -5.68 -7.54 -8.76
C SER A 240 -6.63 -7.78 -7.57
N HIS A 241 -6.25 -7.30 -6.39
CA HIS A 241 -7.05 -7.45 -5.16
C HIS A 241 -8.05 -6.31 -4.96
N VAL A 242 -7.67 -5.08 -5.32
CA VAL A 242 -8.56 -3.93 -5.12
C VAL A 242 -9.50 -3.70 -6.30
N GLY A 243 -9.09 -4.09 -7.50
CA GLY A 243 -9.88 -4.02 -8.73
C GLY A 243 -9.89 -2.65 -9.42
N PRO A 244 -10.35 -2.62 -10.68
CA PRO A 244 -10.50 -1.39 -11.46
C PRO A 244 -11.37 -0.35 -10.74
N GLY A 245 -11.08 0.94 -10.93
CA GLY A 245 -11.81 2.04 -10.33
C GLY A 245 -11.46 2.30 -8.86
N THR A 246 -10.50 1.59 -8.28
CA THR A 246 -10.03 1.88 -6.93
C THR A 246 -9.23 3.18 -6.90
N LEU A 247 -9.52 4.01 -5.90
CA LEU A 247 -8.80 5.24 -5.60
C LEU A 247 -8.38 5.24 -4.13
N ALA A 248 -7.11 5.53 -3.87
CA ALA A 248 -6.55 5.56 -2.52
C ALA A 248 -5.73 6.82 -2.27
N LEU A 249 -5.75 7.28 -1.03
CA LEU A 249 -5.02 8.42 -0.50
C LEU A 249 -4.17 7.98 0.69
N PHE A 250 -2.90 8.36 0.70
CA PHE A 250 -1.92 8.02 1.72
C PHE A 250 -1.26 9.30 2.25
N PHE A 251 -1.19 9.45 3.56
CA PHE A 251 -0.62 10.64 4.19
C PHE A 251 -0.18 10.35 5.63
N GLU A 252 0.74 11.14 6.15
CA GLU A 252 1.07 11.10 7.56
C GLU A 252 0.04 11.87 8.37
N GLY A 253 -0.56 11.22 9.34
CA GLY A 253 -1.65 11.78 10.11
C GLY A 253 -1.71 11.25 11.54
N SER A 254 -2.83 11.50 12.21
CA SER A 254 -3.08 11.05 13.57
C SER A 254 -3.08 9.52 13.67
N LYS A 255 -2.29 8.97 14.60
CA LYS A 255 -2.30 7.53 14.93
C LYS A 255 -3.70 7.03 15.35
N ALA A 256 -4.54 7.91 15.89
CA ALA A 256 -5.92 7.58 16.29
C ALA A 256 -6.85 7.30 15.11
N PHE A 257 -6.47 7.66 13.88
CA PHE A 257 -7.29 7.37 12.70
C PHE A 257 -7.15 5.90 12.25
N ARG A 258 -6.10 5.24 12.61
CA ARG A 258 -5.83 3.86 12.21
C ARG A 258 -6.73 2.84 12.85
#